data_cb3046dd2f9ac1c2ef4621cd72c977f5
#
_entry.id   cb3046dd2f9ac1c2ef4621cd72c977f5
#
_cell.length_a   1.000
_cell.length_b   1.000
_cell.length_c   1.000
_cell.angle_alpha   90.00
_cell.angle_beta   90.00
_cell.angle_gamma   90.00
#
_symmetry.space_group_name_H-M   'P 1'
#
loop_
_entity.id
_entity.type
_entity.pdbx_description
1 polymer ?
#
loop_
_entity_poly.entity_id
_entity_poly.type
_entity_poly.pdbx_seq_one_letter_code
_entity_poly.pdbx_strand_id
1 'polypeptide(L)'
;MGVSGSGKSTLGALLASALGATFLEGDSFHDAAAVAKMRSGQPLNDADRWPWLDRLGAAIDAEVRVNGLVVAACSALRRSYRDRLVAAITAPTRFILLDGSPEELRQRLANRAGHYMPSSLLASQLCTLERVAPDEAATTLDAAASPDRLCAEAIAWLDSGGHPVEEQKR
;
A
#
# COMPACT_ATOMS: atom_id res chain seq x y z
N MET A 1 1.44 -0.74 -1.67
CA MET A 1 1.63 0.22 -0.57
C MET A 1 2.18 1.53 -1.08
N GLY A 2 2.31 2.56 -0.19
CA GLY A 2 2.85 3.87 -0.55
C GLY A 2 2.04 5.02 0.07
N VAL A 3 2.45 6.27 -0.18
CA VAL A 3 1.82 7.47 0.38
C VAL A 3 0.46 7.77 -0.26
N SER A 4 -0.28 8.73 0.30
CA SER A 4 -1.54 9.22 -0.29
C SER A 4 -1.29 9.78 -1.70
N GLY A 5 -2.23 9.53 -2.61
CA GLY A 5 -2.12 9.97 -4.00
C GLY A 5 -1.31 9.04 -4.92
N SER A 6 -0.61 8.02 -4.40
CA SER A 6 0.21 7.12 -5.22
C SER A 6 -0.59 6.15 -6.12
N GLY A 7 -1.90 5.98 -5.91
CA GLY A 7 -2.72 5.11 -6.75
C GLY A 7 -2.96 3.70 -6.19
N LYS A 8 -2.67 3.45 -4.92
CA LYS A 8 -2.81 2.14 -4.26
C LYS A 8 -4.15 1.46 -4.47
N SER A 9 -5.24 2.17 -4.18
CA SER A 9 -6.60 1.61 -4.31
C SER A 9 -6.94 1.26 -5.75
N THR A 10 -6.50 2.09 -6.70
CA THR A 10 -6.71 1.86 -8.13
C THR A 10 -5.96 0.62 -8.60
N LEU A 11 -4.66 0.54 -8.32
CA LEU A 11 -3.86 -0.64 -8.66
C LEU A 11 -4.37 -1.88 -7.92
N GLY A 12 -4.70 -1.75 -6.63
CA GLY A 12 -5.19 -2.87 -5.82
C GLY A 12 -6.46 -3.49 -6.38
N ALA A 13 -7.42 -2.66 -6.78
CA ALA A 13 -8.67 -3.13 -7.39
C ALA A 13 -8.43 -3.80 -8.76
N LEU A 14 -7.59 -3.20 -9.62
CA LEU A 14 -7.23 -3.78 -10.93
C LEU A 14 -6.51 -5.12 -10.77
N LEU A 15 -5.52 -5.17 -9.88
CA LEU A 15 -4.73 -6.38 -9.63
C LEU A 15 -5.60 -7.50 -9.06
N ALA A 16 -6.48 -7.19 -8.09
CA ALA A 16 -7.42 -8.15 -7.53
C ALA A 16 -8.36 -8.71 -8.61
N SER A 17 -8.90 -7.84 -9.48
CA SER A 17 -9.74 -8.26 -10.61
C SER A 17 -8.98 -9.16 -11.58
N ALA A 18 -7.76 -8.81 -11.93
CA ALA A 18 -6.93 -9.59 -12.86
C ALA A 18 -6.54 -10.97 -12.31
N LEU A 19 -6.33 -11.07 -11.00
CA LEU A 19 -5.97 -12.30 -10.31
C LEU A 19 -7.17 -13.11 -9.81
N GLY A 20 -8.42 -12.63 -9.97
CA GLY A 20 -9.60 -13.27 -9.41
C GLY A 20 -9.60 -13.29 -7.87
N ALA A 21 -8.98 -12.29 -7.23
CA ALA A 21 -8.78 -12.22 -5.79
C ALA A 21 -9.73 -11.21 -5.12
N THR A 22 -9.94 -11.36 -3.81
CA THR A 22 -10.61 -10.34 -2.99
C THR A 22 -9.73 -9.10 -2.85
N PHE A 23 -10.36 -7.91 -2.94
CA PHE A 23 -9.71 -6.63 -2.66
C PHE A 23 -10.10 -6.10 -1.30
N LEU A 24 -9.11 -5.71 -0.49
CA LEU A 24 -9.30 -5.04 0.80
C LEU A 24 -8.73 -3.61 0.76
N GLU A 25 -9.58 -2.62 1.05
CA GLU A 25 -9.14 -1.23 1.22
C GLU A 25 -8.70 -1.02 2.67
N GLY A 26 -7.40 -0.91 2.90
CA GLY A 26 -6.81 -0.80 4.24
C GLY A 26 -7.29 0.42 5.03
N ASP A 27 -7.61 1.51 4.37
CA ASP A 27 -8.11 2.71 5.04
C ASP A 27 -9.48 2.47 5.72
N SER A 28 -10.26 1.48 5.27
CA SER A 28 -11.54 1.10 5.89
C SER A 28 -11.40 0.46 7.27
N PHE A 29 -10.20 0.05 7.65
CA PHE A 29 -9.90 -0.57 8.94
C PHE A 29 -9.48 0.42 10.03
N HIS A 30 -9.38 1.71 9.71
CA HIS A 30 -9.18 2.75 10.72
C HIS A 30 -10.42 2.90 11.60
N ASP A 31 -10.20 3.09 12.92
CA ASP A 31 -11.29 3.45 13.81
C ASP A 31 -11.72 4.92 13.65
N ALA A 32 -12.84 5.26 14.24
CA ALA A 32 -13.42 6.60 14.14
C ALA A 32 -12.47 7.70 14.68
N ALA A 33 -11.68 7.40 15.72
CA ALA A 33 -10.74 8.35 16.30
C ALA A 33 -9.57 8.64 15.33
N ALA A 34 -8.99 7.60 14.72
CA ALA A 34 -7.95 7.75 13.71
C ALA A 34 -8.47 8.51 12.48
N VAL A 35 -9.69 8.21 12.01
CA VAL A 35 -10.32 8.92 10.90
C VAL A 35 -10.53 10.40 11.24
N ALA A 36 -11.05 10.72 12.46
CA ALA A 36 -11.25 12.10 12.89
C ALA A 36 -9.92 12.86 12.96
N LYS A 37 -8.86 12.22 13.47
CA LYS A 37 -7.52 12.77 13.57
C LYS A 37 -6.95 13.10 12.16
N MET A 38 -7.07 12.18 11.20
CA MET A 38 -6.65 12.41 9.82
C MET A 38 -7.45 13.54 9.14
N ARG A 39 -8.77 13.57 9.34
CA ARG A 39 -9.64 14.64 8.80
C ARG A 39 -9.30 16.02 9.34
N SER A 40 -8.84 16.12 10.57
CA SER A 40 -8.34 17.38 11.16
C SER A 40 -6.93 17.76 10.71
N GLY A 41 -6.32 17.00 9.79
CA GLY A 41 -4.98 17.26 9.28
C GLY A 41 -3.85 16.84 10.21
N GLN A 42 -4.15 16.06 11.26
CA GLN A 42 -3.15 15.56 12.19
C GLN A 42 -2.62 14.19 11.73
N PRO A 43 -1.28 14.00 11.66
CA PRO A 43 -0.72 12.72 11.30
C PRO A 43 -0.94 11.69 12.41
N LEU A 44 -1.15 10.44 12.00
CA LEU A 44 -1.18 9.32 12.93
C LEU A 44 0.25 9.00 13.40
N ASN A 45 0.40 8.72 14.68
CA ASN A 45 1.61 8.16 15.26
C ASN A 45 1.56 6.62 15.26
N ASP A 46 2.62 5.98 15.77
CA ASP A 46 2.71 4.52 15.80
C ASP A 46 1.63 3.89 16.69
N ALA A 47 1.30 4.51 17.83
CA ALA A 47 0.25 4.02 18.74
C ALA A 47 -1.14 4.05 18.06
N ASP A 48 -1.41 5.03 17.18
CA ASP A 48 -2.64 5.08 16.39
C ASP A 48 -2.67 3.97 15.33
N ARG A 49 -1.49 3.58 14.80
CA ARG A 49 -1.37 2.66 13.66
C ARG A 49 -1.36 1.19 14.05
N TRP A 50 -0.81 0.84 15.21
CA TRP A 50 -0.72 -0.56 15.61
C TRP A 50 -2.07 -1.27 15.64
N PRO A 51 -3.13 -0.74 16.26
CA PRO A 51 -4.43 -1.40 16.26
C PRO A 51 -5.07 -1.50 14.87
N TRP A 52 -4.80 -0.53 14.00
CA TRP A 52 -5.25 -0.55 12.61
C TRP A 52 -4.56 -1.65 11.81
N LEU A 53 -3.22 -1.77 11.92
CA LEU A 53 -2.46 -2.84 11.25
C LEU A 53 -2.87 -4.22 11.74
N ASP A 54 -3.19 -4.38 13.03
CA ASP A 54 -3.68 -5.64 13.58
C ASP A 54 -5.04 -6.02 12.99
N ARG A 55 -5.97 -5.08 12.90
CA ARG A 55 -7.27 -5.32 12.27
C ARG A 55 -7.14 -5.68 10.79
N LEU A 56 -6.30 -4.96 10.07
CA LEU A 56 -6.04 -5.24 8.66
C LEU A 56 -5.36 -6.59 8.47
N GLY A 57 -4.32 -6.90 9.24
CA GLY A 57 -3.62 -8.19 9.18
C GLY A 57 -4.55 -9.37 9.45
N ALA A 58 -5.39 -9.26 10.49
CA ALA A 58 -6.39 -10.29 10.80
C ALA A 58 -7.42 -10.47 9.67
N ALA A 59 -7.87 -9.39 9.04
CA ALA A 59 -8.79 -9.46 7.91
C ALA A 59 -8.13 -10.11 6.68
N ILE A 60 -6.87 -9.74 6.37
CA ILE A 60 -6.10 -10.37 5.30
C ILE A 60 -5.93 -11.87 5.55
N ASP A 61 -5.54 -12.26 6.75
CA ASP A 61 -5.34 -13.68 7.11
C ASP A 61 -6.64 -14.49 7.00
N ALA A 62 -7.75 -13.91 7.46
CA ALA A 62 -9.08 -14.55 7.34
C ALA A 62 -9.48 -14.75 5.86
N GLU A 63 -9.32 -13.73 5.02
CA GLU A 63 -9.63 -13.81 3.58
C GLU A 63 -8.75 -14.82 2.85
N VAL A 64 -7.46 -14.83 3.13
CA VAL A 64 -6.52 -15.77 2.52
C VAL A 64 -6.86 -17.22 2.86
N ARG A 65 -7.29 -17.50 4.08
CA ARG A 65 -7.71 -18.85 4.50
C ARG A 65 -8.96 -19.34 3.77
N VAL A 66 -9.85 -18.44 3.38
CA VAL A 66 -11.09 -18.77 2.69
C VAL A 66 -10.89 -18.83 1.17
N ASN A 67 -10.25 -17.82 0.61
CA ASN A 67 -10.18 -17.56 -0.82
C ASN A 67 -8.79 -17.85 -1.44
N GLY A 68 -7.77 -18.15 -0.64
CA GLY A 68 -6.43 -18.51 -1.07
C GLY A 68 -5.56 -17.32 -1.48
N LEU A 69 -6.16 -16.23 -1.97
CA LEU A 69 -5.46 -15.03 -2.44
C LEU A 69 -6.24 -13.77 -2.09
N VAL A 70 -5.53 -12.74 -1.65
CA VAL A 70 -6.09 -11.42 -1.36
C VAL A 70 -5.13 -10.32 -1.79
N VAL A 71 -5.67 -9.22 -2.28
CA VAL A 71 -4.94 -7.98 -2.55
C VAL A 71 -5.42 -6.91 -1.58
N ALA A 72 -4.49 -6.26 -0.87
CA ALA A 72 -4.82 -5.20 0.08
C ALA A 72 -4.10 -3.90 -0.26
N ALA A 73 -4.82 -2.78 -0.28
CA ALA A 73 -4.24 -1.45 -0.35
C ALA A 73 -3.97 -0.94 1.07
N CYS A 74 -2.71 -0.67 1.40
CA CYS A 74 -2.31 -0.17 2.72
C CYS A 74 -1.13 0.79 2.56
N SER A 75 -1.01 1.81 3.40
CA SER A 75 0.17 2.69 3.32
C SER A 75 1.47 1.96 3.67
N ALA A 76 1.52 1.19 4.74
CA ALA A 76 2.65 0.35 5.20
C ALA A 76 4.02 1.03 5.07
N LEU A 77 4.11 2.32 5.50
CA LEU A 77 5.22 3.22 5.17
C LEU A 77 6.54 2.85 5.83
N ARG A 78 6.52 2.19 6.99
CA ARG A 78 7.73 1.77 7.70
C ARG A 78 7.93 0.27 7.57
N ARG A 79 9.18 -0.16 7.64
CA ARG A 79 9.51 -1.58 7.71
C ARG A 79 8.80 -2.27 8.87
N SER A 80 8.80 -1.67 10.05
CA SER A 80 8.11 -2.22 11.23
C SER A 80 6.60 -2.44 11.02
N TYR A 81 5.96 -1.64 10.16
CA TYR A 81 4.54 -1.84 9.80
C TYR A 81 4.37 -3.04 8.86
N ARG A 82 5.29 -3.20 7.91
CA ARG A 82 5.32 -4.36 7.00
C ARG A 82 5.61 -5.66 7.76
N ASP A 83 6.61 -5.63 8.65
CA ASP A 83 6.94 -6.78 9.51
C ASP A 83 5.75 -7.21 10.38
N ARG A 84 4.99 -6.24 10.92
CA ARG A 84 3.78 -6.53 11.70
C ARG A 84 2.70 -7.19 10.87
N LEU A 85 2.47 -6.75 9.64
CA LEU A 85 1.52 -7.41 8.73
C LEU A 85 1.98 -8.83 8.37
N VAL A 86 3.27 -9.01 8.04
CA VAL A 86 3.85 -10.35 7.77
C VAL A 86 3.68 -11.28 8.96
N ALA A 87 3.90 -10.80 10.18
CA ALA A 87 3.73 -11.59 11.39
C ALA A 87 2.27 -11.97 11.69
N ALA A 88 1.30 -11.18 11.22
CA ALA A 88 -0.13 -11.42 11.42
C ALA A 88 -0.76 -12.33 10.35
N ILE A 89 -0.09 -12.55 9.22
CA ILE A 89 -0.63 -13.27 8.06
C ILE A 89 0.10 -14.61 7.92
N THR A 90 -0.64 -15.71 7.87
CA THR A 90 -0.04 -17.06 7.77
C THR A 90 0.44 -17.42 6.36
N ALA A 91 0.01 -16.69 5.34
CA ALA A 91 0.40 -16.91 3.95
C ALA A 91 1.61 -16.04 3.54
N PRO A 92 2.36 -16.45 2.51
CA PRO A 92 3.42 -15.61 1.94
C PRO A 92 2.90 -14.24 1.54
N THR A 93 3.46 -13.19 2.12
CA THR A 93 3.05 -11.81 1.89
C THR A 93 4.10 -11.09 1.03
N ARG A 94 3.65 -10.37 0.01
CA ARG A 94 4.49 -9.57 -0.89
C ARG A 94 4.02 -8.14 -0.93
N PHE A 95 4.95 -7.21 -1.03
CA PHE A 95 4.66 -5.77 -1.05
C PHE A 95 5.02 -5.15 -2.39
N ILE A 96 4.13 -4.32 -2.92
CA ILE A 96 4.38 -3.49 -4.10
C ILE A 96 4.31 -2.04 -3.63
N LEU A 97 5.46 -1.34 -3.64
CA LEU A 97 5.55 0.07 -3.33
C LEU A 97 5.26 0.88 -4.60
N LEU A 98 4.25 1.74 -4.55
CA LEU A 98 4.06 2.78 -5.56
C LEU A 98 4.82 4.03 -5.10
N ASP A 99 5.98 4.28 -5.71
CA ASP A 99 6.82 5.43 -5.45
C ASP A 99 6.65 6.47 -6.56
N GLY A 100 6.63 7.73 -6.20
CA GLY A 100 6.47 8.83 -7.15
C GLY A 100 7.06 10.11 -6.60
N SER A 101 7.30 11.07 -7.47
CA SER A 101 7.85 12.35 -7.05
C SER A 101 6.87 13.10 -6.14
N PRO A 102 7.37 13.83 -5.12
CA PRO A 102 6.50 14.62 -4.23
C PRO A 102 5.62 15.62 -5.00
N GLU A 103 6.10 16.13 -6.13
CA GLU A 103 5.37 17.08 -6.95
C GLU A 103 4.15 16.44 -7.63
N GLU A 104 4.36 15.31 -8.30
CA GLU A 104 3.27 14.56 -8.95
C GLU A 104 2.21 14.11 -7.94
N LEU A 105 2.65 13.65 -6.76
CA LEU A 105 1.75 13.23 -5.69
C LEU A 105 0.89 14.39 -5.17
N ARG A 106 1.49 15.60 -5.02
CA ARG A 106 0.74 16.81 -4.65
C ARG A 106 -0.29 17.17 -5.70
N GLN A 107 0.08 17.16 -6.99
CA GLN A 107 -0.82 17.48 -8.10
C GLN A 107 -2.01 16.48 -8.15
N ARG A 108 -1.74 15.20 -7.97
CA ARG A 108 -2.79 14.16 -7.93
C ARG A 108 -3.76 14.36 -6.77
N LEU A 109 -3.24 14.69 -5.58
CA LEU A 109 -4.08 14.97 -4.42
C LEU A 109 -4.91 16.23 -4.60
N ALA A 110 -4.36 17.28 -5.19
CA ALA A 110 -5.07 18.53 -5.46
C ALA A 110 -6.25 18.33 -6.45
N ASN A 111 -6.09 17.43 -7.43
CA ASN A 111 -7.10 17.13 -8.43
C ASN A 111 -8.16 16.11 -7.97
N ARG A 112 -8.00 15.51 -6.79
CA ARG A 112 -8.90 14.47 -6.29
C ARG A 112 -10.04 15.08 -5.49
N ALA A 113 -11.22 15.18 -6.10
CA ALA A 113 -12.45 15.63 -5.42
C ALA A 113 -12.87 14.64 -4.31
N GLY A 114 -13.28 15.15 -3.15
CA GLY A 114 -13.92 14.35 -2.09
C GLY A 114 -12.98 13.51 -1.21
N HIS A 115 -11.66 13.68 -1.28
CA HIS A 115 -10.77 12.95 -0.37
C HIS A 115 -10.72 13.63 1.01
N TYR A 116 -10.96 12.83 2.05
CA TYR A 116 -10.96 13.33 3.44
C TYR A 116 -9.54 13.63 3.98
N MET A 117 -8.49 13.22 3.28
CA MET A 117 -7.11 13.40 3.73
C MET A 117 -6.51 14.70 3.18
N PRO A 118 -6.23 15.69 4.02
CA PRO A 118 -5.59 16.94 3.60
C PRO A 118 -4.21 16.70 2.96
N SER A 119 -3.87 17.54 1.98
CA SER A 119 -2.55 17.51 1.33
C SER A 119 -1.38 17.75 2.31
N SER A 120 -1.64 18.42 3.44
CA SER A 120 -0.67 18.62 4.51
C SER A 120 -0.11 17.33 5.10
N LEU A 121 -0.87 16.23 5.06
CA LEU A 121 -0.42 14.93 5.56
C LEU A 121 0.56 14.23 4.61
N LEU A 122 0.62 14.61 3.33
CA LEU A 122 1.55 14.02 2.38
C LEU A 122 3.01 14.22 2.80
N ALA A 123 3.38 15.42 3.25
CA ALA A 123 4.74 15.69 3.70
C ALA A 123 5.14 14.79 4.87
N SER A 124 4.24 14.63 5.84
CA SER A 124 4.45 13.71 6.97
C SER A 124 4.60 12.26 6.52
N GLN A 125 3.81 11.82 5.54
CA GLN A 125 3.90 10.46 5.01
C GLN A 125 5.20 10.22 4.25
N LEU A 126 5.66 11.19 3.44
CA LEU A 126 6.94 11.14 2.74
C LEU A 126 8.13 11.06 3.72
N CYS A 127 8.09 11.83 4.81
CA CYS A 127 9.10 11.74 5.88
C CYS A 127 9.06 10.41 6.64
N THR A 128 7.90 9.73 6.68
CA THR A 128 7.73 8.45 7.37
C THR A 128 8.09 7.26 6.46
N LEU A 129 8.09 7.46 5.15
CA LEU A 129 8.30 6.38 4.17
C LEU A 129 9.72 5.83 4.25
N GLU A 130 9.84 4.59 4.63
CA GLU A 130 11.04 3.77 4.52
C GLU A 130 10.92 2.91 3.25
N ARG A 131 11.82 3.14 2.29
CA ARG A 131 11.87 2.37 1.04
C ARG A 131 12.12 0.89 1.35
N VAL A 132 11.68 0.03 0.45
CA VAL A 132 11.88 -1.41 0.60
C VAL A 132 13.35 -1.78 0.53
N ALA A 133 13.76 -2.70 1.40
CA ALA A 133 15.11 -3.22 1.46
C ALA A 133 15.23 -4.51 0.62
N PRO A 134 16.46 -4.89 0.18
CA PRO A 134 16.66 -6.08 -0.65
C PRO A 134 16.24 -7.40 -0.01
N ASP A 135 16.16 -7.45 1.31
CA ASP A 135 15.74 -8.62 2.09
C ASP A 135 14.22 -8.69 2.33
N GLU A 136 13.47 -7.71 1.84
CA GLU A 136 12.01 -7.73 1.88
C GLU A 136 11.44 -8.37 0.60
N ALA A 137 10.39 -9.18 0.75
CA ALA A 137 9.64 -9.71 -0.39
C ALA A 137 8.81 -8.59 -1.03
N ALA A 138 9.48 -7.66 -1.70
CA ALA A 138 8.88 -6.42 -2.17
C ALA A 138 9.50 -5.91 -3.47
N THR A 139 8.71 -5.13 -4.22
CA THR A 139 9.17 -4.38 -5.40
C THR A 139 8.69 -2.94 -5.35
N THR A 140 9.33 -2.08 -6.13
CA THR A 140 8.93 -0.68 -6.32
C THR A 140 8.52 -0.45 -7.76
N LEU A 141 7.35 0.14 -7.97
CA LEU A 141 6.84 0.56 -9.27
C LEU A 141 6.71 2.08 -9.30
N ASP A 142 6.95 2.65 -10.49
CA ASP A 142 6.82 4.09 -10.71
C ASP A 142 5.35 4.50 -10.74
N ALA A 143 4.91 5.22 -9.71
CA ALA A 143 3.54 5.71 -9.61
C ALA A 143 3.11 6.62 -10.77
N ALA A 144 4.04 7.17 -11.58
CA ALA A 144 3.72 7.96 -12.76
C ALA A 144 3.15 7.11 -13.91
N ALA A 145 3.41 5.82 -13.94
CA ALA A 145 2.90 4.92 -14.97
C ALA A 145 1.36 4.81 -14.95
N SER A 146 0.79 4.43 -16.08
CA SER A 146 -0.66 4.20 -16.18
C SER A 146 -1.10 3.02 -15.29
N PRO A 147 -2.35 3.01 -14.79
CA PRO A 147 -2.84 1.90 -13.98
C PRO A 147 -2.72 0.53 -14.64
N ASP A 148 -2.97 0.44 -15.94
CA ASP A 148 -2.86 -0.82 -16.69
C ASP A 148 -1.41 -1.30 -16.76
N ARG A 149 -0.46 -0.38 -16.99
CA ARG A 149 0.97 -0.71 -17.00
C ARG A 149 1.43 -1.16 -15.61
N LEU A 150 1.03 -0.46 -14.56
CA LEU A 150 1.33 -0.86 -13.18
C LEU A 150 0.79 -2.25 -12.86
N CYS A 151 -0.43 -2.57 -13.31
CA CYS A 151 -1.03 -3.88 -13.12
C CYS A 151 -0.22 -4.97 -13.85
N ALA A 152 0.16 -4.74 -15.10
CA ALA A 152 0.97 -5.68 -15.89
C ALA A 152 2.35 -5.92 -15.26
N GLU A 153 3.03 -4.85 -14.81
CA GLU A 153 4.34 -4.95 -14.14
C GLU A 153 4.23 -5.68 -12.78
N ALA A 154 3.15 -5.44 -12.03
CA ALA A 154 2.88 -6.13 -10.78
C ALA A 154 2.69 -7.63 -10.99
N ILE A 155 1.90 -8.03 -11.99
CA ILE A 155 1.65 -9.45 -12.33
C ILE A 155 2.97 -10.10 -12.77
N ALA A 156 3.72 -9.48 -13.68
CA ALA A 156 4.99 -10.02 -14.15
C ALA A 156 5.98 -10.25 -13.00
N TRP A 157 6.04 -9.33 -12.02
CA TRP A 157 6.87 -9.51 -10.84
C TRP A 157 6.37 -10.64 -9.93
N LEU A 158 5.07 -10.77 -9.73
CA LEU A 158 4.48 -11.86 -8.95
C LEU A 158 4.77 -13.22 -9.58
N ASP A 159 4.67 -13.34 -10.91
CA ASP A 159 4.92 -14.56 -11.67
C ASP A 159 6.41 -14.96 -11.66
N SER A 160 7.33 -13.99 -11.56
CA SER A 160 8.78 -14.26 -11.40
C SER A 160 9.17 -14.80 -10.02
N GLY A 161 8.20 -15.11 -9.17
CA GLY A 161 8.41 -15.55 -7.79
C GLY A 161 8.63 -14.41 -6.80
N GLY A 162 8.45 -13.16 -7.24
CA GLY A 162 8.64 -11.98 -6.38
C GLY A 162 10.10 -11.65 -6.08
N HIS A 163 11.03 -12.14 -6.88
CA HIS A 163 12.42 -11.71 -6.82
C HIS A 163 12.60 -10.35 -7.52
N PRO A 164 13.53 -9.50 -7.03
CA PRO A 164 13.86 -8.26 -7.73
C PRO A 164 14.24 -8.57 -9.17
N VAL A 165 13.65 -7.84 -10.13
CA VAL A 165 14.11 -7.90 -11.52
C VAL A 165 15.50 -7.27 -11.51
N GLU A 166 16.55 -8.07 -11.76
CA GLU A 166 17.89 -7.53 -12.00
C GLU A 166 17.80 -6.54 -13.16
N GLU A 167 18.08 -5.26 -12.88
CA GLU A 167 18.31 -4.28 -13.95
C GLU A 167 19.43 -4.82 -14.84
N GLN A 168 19.08 -5.31 -16.02
CA GLN A 168 20.07 -5.56 -17.07
C GLN A 168 20.62 -4.20 -17.48
N LYS A 169 21.74 -3.81 -16.85
CA LYS A 169 22.60 -2.73 -17.35
C LYS A 169 23.05 -3.10 -18.76
N ARG A 170 22.50 -2.40 -19.75
CA ARG A 170 23.11 -2.27 -21.07
C ARG A 170 23.81 -0.92 -21.16
#